data_118ecb2b86898e27d8a91a19309f40ce
#
_entry.id   118ecb2b86898e27d8a91a19309f40ce
#
_cell.length_a   1.000
_cell.length_b   1.000
_cell.length_c   1.000
_cell.angle_alpha   90.00
_cell.angle_beta   90.00
_cell.angle_gamma   90.00
#
_symmetry.space_group_name_H-M   'P 1'
#
loop_
_entity.id
_entity.type
_entity.pdbx_description
1 polymer ?
#
loop_
_entity_poly.entity_id
_entity_poly.type
_entity_poly.pdbx_seq_one_letter_code
_entity_poly.pdbx_strand_id
1 'polypeptide(L)'
;PVIDENWELERVDFIHYVKPSSPSTTKTPSCYKLLGVKWKSLPVSYVINPTNPQGLNESFVTSVVSTSAETWDTTTTSELFNDTYGVNYTATYGVQNFVNAIDFGDYPDDRVIAVTSIWYTPIGRQIVEFDIRFNTRFIWGDANLNASKMDLQNIATHELGHGAGLGDIYSTTCTEVTMY
;
A
#
# COMPACT_ATOMS: atom_id res chain seq x y z
N PRO A 1 -1.47 23.57 -11.44
CA PRO A 1 -2.60 24.09 -10.71
C PRO A 1 -2.10 24.60 -9.36
N VAL A 2 -2.44 25.87 -9.07
CA VAL A 2 -2.14 26.46 -7.76
C VAL A 2 -3.03 25.73 -6.77
N ILE A 3 -2.44 24.98 -5.85
CA ILE A 3 -3.15 24.34 -4.74
C ILE A 3 -3.35 25.46 -3.71
N ASP A 4 -4.61 25.73 -3.37
CA ASP A 4 -4.99 26.69 -2.35
C ASP A 4 -4.47 26.17 -1.00
N GLU A 5 -3.66 26.94 -0.28
CA GLU A 5 -2.98 26.57 0.97
C GLU A 5 -3.95 26.29 2.16
N ASN A 6 -5.27 26.35 1.93
CA ASN A 6 -6.32 26.12 2.93
C ASN A 6 -7.06 24.78 2.80
N TRP A 7 -6.50 23.80 2.12
CA TRP A 7 -7.15 22.50 2.04
C TRP A 7 -6.91 21.70 3.33
N GLU A 8 -7.94 21.59 4.16
CA GLU A 8 -7.96 20.56 5.19
C GLU A 8 -7.97 19.20 4.50
N LEU A 9 -6.89 18.43 4.67
CA LEU A 9 -6.82 17.04 4.23
C LEU A 9 -7.18 16.15 5.40
N GLU A 10 -7.96 15.12 5.12
CA GLU A 10 -8.15 14.00 6.04
C GLU A 10 -7.11 12.92 5.74
N ARG A 11 -6.65 12.25 6.80
CA ARG A 11 -5.75 11.10 6.71
C ARG A 11 -6.45 9.88 7.27
N VAL A 12 -6.26 8.74 6.59
CA VAL A 12 -6.62 7.42 7.10
C VAL A 12 -5.41 6.51 7.00
N ASP A 13 -5.17 5.74 8.06
CA ASP A 13 -4.09 4.76 8.12
C ASP A 13 -4.67 3.35 8.08
N PHE A 14 -4.15 2.52 7.16
CA PHE A 14 -4.41 1.10 7.06
C PHE A 14 -3.24 0.37 7.66
N ILE A 15 -3.49 -0.41 8.71
CA ILE A 15 -2.43 -1.05 9.49
C ILE A 15 -2.56 -2.56 9.30
N HIS A 16 -1.59 -3.14 8.60
CA HIS A 16 -1.54 -4.57 8.35
C HIS A 16 -0.85 -5.29 9.52
N TYR A 17 -1.64 -6.06 10.25
CA TYR A 17 -1.14 -6.85 11.39
C TYR A 17 -0.84 -8.30 11.02
N VAL A 18 0.08 -8.92 11.75
CA VAL A 18 0.16 -10.38 11.83
C VAL A 18 -1.18 -10.88 12.36
N LYS A 19 -1.96 -11.57 11.53
CA LYS A 19 -3.36 -11.87 11.79
C LYS A 19 -3.59 -12.74 13.04
N PRO A 20 -4.47 -12.32 13.98
CA PRO A 20 -5.22 -13.23 14.80
C PRO A 20 -6.44 -13.78 14.00
N SER A 21 -6.82 -15.02 14.24
CA SER A 21 -8.04 -15.62 13.66
C SER A 21 -9.29 -14.82 14.05
N SER A 22 -10.02 -14.29 13.08
CA SER A 22 -11.23 -13.51 13.31
C SER A 22 -12.51 -14.36 13.25
N PRO A 23 -13.56 -14.02 14.02
CA PRO A 23 -14.84 -14.74 13.97
C PRO A 23 -15.65 -14.43 12.71
N SER A 24 -16.31 -15.46 12.17
CA SER A 24 -17.16 -15.39 10.99
C SER A 24 -18.43 -14.57 11.20
N THR A 25 -18.80 -13.72 10.24
CA THR A 25 -20.10 -13.05 10.16
C THR A 25 -20.98 -13.67 9.09
N THR A 26 -22.29 -13.78 9.36
CA THR A 26 -23.27 -14.60 8.62
C THR A 26 -23.90 -13.93 7.37
N LYS A 27 -23.29 -12.92 6.76
CA LYS A 27 -23.76 -12.36 5.48
C LYS A 27 -22.84 -12.83 4.36
N THR A 28 -23.39 -13.16 3.19
CA THR A 28 -22.56 -13.37 1.97
C THR A 28 -21.82 -12.05 1.69
N PRO A 29 -20.52 -11.98 1.95
CA PRO A 29 -19.81 -10.73 1.79
C PRO A 29 -19.44 -10.51 0.33
N SER A 30 -19.46 -9.27 -0.11
CA SER A 30 -18.64 -8.90 -1.27
C SER A 30 -17.18 -9.04 -0.86
N CYS A 31 -16.39 -9.77 -1.66
CA CYS A 31 -14.96 -9.93 -1.40
C CYS A 31 -14.16 -8.72 -1.92
N TYR A 32 -14.73 -7.53 -1.81
CA TYR A 32 -14.07 -6.24 -2.00
C TYR A 32 -14.75 -5.17 -1.14
N LYS A 33 -14.02 -4.11 -0.82
CA LYS A 33 -14.52 -2.95 -0.09
C LYS A 33 -13.89 -1.69 -0.66
N LEU A 34 -14.72 -0.76 -1.11
CA LEU A 34 -14.25 0.56 -1.55
C LEU A 34 -14.18 1.51 -0.36
N LEU A 35 -13.14 2.34 -0.28
CA LEU A 35 -12.97 3.36 0.76
C LEU A 35 -13.93 4.54 0.60
N GLY A 36 -14.53 4.69 -0.59
CA GLY A 36 -15.37 5.83 -0.92
C GLY A 36 -14.58 7.11 -1.20
N VAL A 37 -13.27 6.99 -1.36
CA VAL A 37 -12.36 8.00 -1.88
C VAL A 37 -11.74 7.48 -3.17
N LYS A 38 -11.31 8.36 -4.07
CA LYS A 38 -10.76 7.96 -5.37
C LYS A 38 -9.77 8.98 -5.91
N TRP A 39 -8.87 8.55 -6.76
CA TRP A 39 -8.02 9.42 -7.54
C TRP A 39 -8.84 10.23 -8.55
N LYS A 40 -8.45 11.50 -8.74
CA LYS A 40 -9.06 12.36 -9.77
C LYS A 40 -8.55 12.03 -11.17
N SER A 41 -7.28 11.66 -11.25
CA SER A 41 -6.59 11.35 -12.50
C SER A 41 -5.77 10.08 -12.34
N LEU A 42 -5.71 9.28 -13.38
CA LEU A 42 -4.91 8.08 -13.52
C LEU A 42 -3.99 8.23 -14.74
N PRO A 43 -2.87 7.53 -14.79
CA PRO A 43 -2.30 6.69 -13.74
C PRO A 43 -1.69 7.50 -12.60
N VAL A 44 -1.48 6.83 -11.45
CA VAL A 44 -0.89 7.41 -10.24
C VAL A 44 0.61 7.18 -10.25
N SER A 45 1.39 8.25 -10.16
CA SER A 45 2.85 8.15 -10.05
C SER A 45 3.28 7.89 -8.61
N TYR A 46 4.37 7.14 -8.43
CA TYR A 46 4.94 6.84 -7.11
C TYR A 46 6.46 6.80 -7.15
N VAL A 47 7.06 6.92 -5.98
CA VAL A 47 8.51 6.80 -5.79
C VAL A 47 8.81 5.71 -4.78
N ILE A 48 9.91 4.99 -5.01
CA ILE A 48 10.38 3.93 -4.14
C ILE A 48 11.70 4.39 -3.48
N ASN A 49 11.75 4.31 -2.16
CA ASN A 49 13.00 4.35 -1.42
C ASN A 49 13.42 2.92 -1.11
N PRO A 50 14.38 2.36 -1.84
CA PRO A 50 14.79 0.95 -1.66
C PRO A 50 15.74 0.76 -0.46
N THR A 51 16.11 1.84 0.25
CA THR A 51 17.00 1.76 1.41
C THR A 51 16.38 0.88 2.49
N ASN A 52 17.10 -0.16 2.89
CA ASN A 52 16.62 -1.08 3.90
C ASN A 52 17.81 -1.61 4.74
N PRO A 53 17.61 -1.91 6.06
CA PRO A 53 18.68 -2.37 6.94
C PRO A 53 19.09 -3.82 6.69
N GLN A 54 18.35 -4.57 5.87
CA GLN A 54 18.55 -6.01 5.66
C GLN A 54 19.43 -6.31 4.44
N GLY A 55 19.83 -5.28 3.68
CA GLY A 55 20.66 -5.42 2.49
C GLY A 55 19.93 -6.08 1.31
N LEU A 56 18.60 -5.92 1.23
CA LEU A 56 17.85 -6.29 0.02
C LEU A 56 18.37 -5.47 -1.14
N ASN A 57 18.60 -6.13 -2.27
CA ASN A 57 19.07 -5.46 -3.47
C ASN A 57 18.00 -4.49 -4.00
N GLU A 58 18.45 -3.30 -4.42
CA GLU A 58 17.57 -2.27 -4.97
C GLU A 58 16.74 -2.78 -6.15
N SER A 59 17.37 -3.50 -7.07
CA SER A 59 16.64 -4.05 -8.23
C SER A 59 15.59 -5.08 -7.83
N PHE A 60 15.80 -5.83 -6.77
CA PHE A 60 14.78 -6.72 -6.21
C PHE A 60 13.62 -5.91 -5.64
N VAL A 61 13.89 -4.93 -4.77
CA VAL A 61 12.85 -4.11 -4.13
C VAL A 61 12.01 -3.38 -5.18
N THR A 62 12.65 -2.70 -6.12
CA THR A 62 11.96 -1.92 -7.13
C THR A 62 11.16 -2.79 -8.09
N SER A 63 11.71 -3.94 -8.51
CA SER A 63 10.99 -4.90 -9.35
C SER A 63 9.76 -5.47 -8.66
N VAL A 64 9.88 -5.83 -7.38
CA VAL A 64 8.77 -6.38 -6.60
C VAL A 64 7.65 -5.37 -6.44
N VAL A 65 7.96 -4.12 -6.06
CA VAL A 65 6.95 -3.06 -5.90
C VAL A 65 6.29 -2.74 -7.24
N SER A 66 7.06 -2.61 -8.31
CA SER A 66 6.53 -2.37 -9.66
C SER A 66 5.61 -3.52 -10.11
N THR A 67 6.04 -4.79 -9.96
CA THR A 67 5.19 -5.94 -10.28
C THR A 67 3.89 -5.96 -9.46
N SER A 68 3.95 -5.50 -8.22
CA SER A 68 2.78 -5.41 -7.35
C SER A 68 1.79 -4.34 -7.84
N ALA A 69 2.28 -3.21 -8.37
CA ALA A 69 1.46 -2.17 -8.99
C ALA A 69 0.78 -2.72 -10.26
N GLU A 70 1.56 -3.34 -11.16
CA GLU A 70 1.07 -3.97 -12.40
C GLU A 70 0.02 -5.07 -12.13
N THR A 71 0.10 -5.74 -10.99
CA THR A 71 -0.90 -6.75 -10.61
C THR A 71 -2.30 -6.14 -10.56
N TRP A 72 -2.44 -4.92 -10.07
CA TRP A 72 -3.72 -4.21 -10.04
C TRP A 72 -4.16 -3.76 -11.43
N ASP A 73 -3.24 -3.30 -12.27
CA ASP A 73 -3.53 -2.83 -13.63
C ASP A 73 -4.04 -3.97 -14.51
N THR A 74 -3.50 -5.18 -14.37
CA THR A 74 -4.00 -6.36 -15.10
C THR A 74 -5.43 -6.76 -14.74
N THR A 75 -5.97 -6.29 -13.62
CA THR A 75 -7.34 -6.61 -13.17
C THR A 75 -8.39 -5.60 -13.63
N THR A 76 -7.98 -4.52 -14.27
CA THR A 76 -8.88 -3.45 -14.73
C THR A 76 -8.63 -3.12 -16.21
N THR A 77 -9.47 -2.24 -16.76
CA THR A 77 -9.25 -1.66 -18.09
C THR A 77 -8.56 -0.31 -18.03
N SER A 78 -8.24 0.15 -16.82
CA SER A 78 -7.58 1.42 -16.57
C SER A 78 -6.19 1.18 -16.03
N GLU A 79 -5.24 1.96 -16.48
CA GLU A 79 -3.92 2.08 -15.88
C GLU A 79 -4.09 2.79 -14.52
N LEU A 80 -3.92 2.07 -13.41
CA LEU A 80 -4.07 2.62 -12.06
C LEU A 80 -2.78 3.28 -11.59
N PHE A 81 -1.66 2.60 -11.79
CA PHE A 81 -0.33 3.07 -11.43
C PHE A 81 0.53 3.24 -12.67
N ASN A 82 1.46 4.18 -12.64
CA ASN A 82 2.38 4.35 -13.77
C ASN A 82 3.30 3.14 -13.92
N ASP A 83 3.50 2.67 -15.17
CA ASP A 83 4.52 1.66 -15.55
C ASP A 83 5.93 2.05 -15.10
N THR A 84 6.17 3.35 -14.93
CA THR A 84 7.46 3.89 -14.50
C THR A 84 7.35 4.47 -13.09
N TYR A 85 8.30 4.09 -12.26
CA TYR A 85 8.45 4.61 -10.89
C TYR A 85 9.70 5.48 -10.78
N GLY A 86 9.69 6.39 -9.79
CA GLY A 86 10.90 7.10 -9.38
C GLY A 86 11.66 6.33 -8.30
N VAL A 87 13.00 6.45 -8.27
CA VAL A 87 13.81 6.04 -7.11
C VAL A 87 14.22 7.30 -6.36
N ASN A 88 13.89 7.37 -5.07
CA ASN A 88 14.22 8.52 -4.23
C ASN A 88 14.61 8.06 -2.82
N TYR A 89 15.90 8.07 -2.53
CA TYR A 89 16.48 7.61 -1.25
C TYR A 89 16.14 8.47 -0.03
N THR A 90 15.48 9.61 -0.25
CA THR A 90 15.02 10.52 0.82
C THR A 90 13.50 10.54 1.00
N ALA A 91 12.78 9.86 0.10
CA ALA A 91 11.33 9.69 0.26
C ALA A 91 11.05 8.88 1.53
N THR A 92 10.08 9.32 2.32
CA THR A 92 9.76 8.70 3.59
C THR A 92 8.26 8.73 3.86
N TYR A 93 7.77 7.65 4.45
CA TYR A 93 6.39 7.48 4.88
C TYR A 93 5.95 8.55 5.88
N GLY A 94 4.70 8.99 5.76
CA GLY A 94 4.00 9.78 6.76
C GLY A 94 4.24 11.28 6.66
N VAL A 95 4.92 11.74 5.62
CA VAL A 95 5.15 13.16 5.35
C VAL A 95 4.23 13.61 4.21
N GLN A 96 3.17 14.32 4.54
CA GLN A 96 2.23 14.86 3.55
C GLN A 96 2.95 15.91 2.68
N ASN A 97 3.18 15.58 1.41
CA ASN A 97 3.96 16.39 0.48
C ASN A 97 3.55 16.20 -1.00
N PHE A 98 2.42 15.54 -1.25
CA PHE A 98 1.89 15.19 -2.57
C PHE A 98 2.81 14.26 -3.38
N VAL A 99 3.66 13.49 -2.71
CA VAL A 99 4.49 12.45 -3.30
C VAL A 99 4.10 11.12 -2.70
N ASN A 100 3.66 10.20 -3.53
CA ASN A 100 3.35 8.84 -3.11
C ASN A 100 4.65 8.08 -2.84
N ALA A 101 4.98 7.87 -1.58
CA ALA A 101 6.25 7.29 -1.16
C ALA A 101 6.08 5.85 -0.66
N ILE A 102 7.01 4.98 -1.05
CA ILE A 102 7.07 3.59 -0.60
C ILE A 102 8.45 3.36 0.00
N ASP A 103 8.51 3.08 1.31
CA ASP A 103 9.77 2.96 2.04
C ASP A 103 9.81 1.75 3.00
N PHE A 104 10.99 1.52 3.56
CA PHE A 104 11.22 0.66 4.70
C PHE A 104 11.57 1.52 5.92
N GLY A 105 10.94 1.23 7.05
CA GLY A 105 11.23 1.94 8.29
C GLY A 105 10.75 1.20 9.52
N ASP A 106 11.23 1.60 10.69
CA ASP A 106 10.71 1.08 11.95
C ASP A 106 9.25 1.55 12.17
N TYR A 107 8.44 0.67 12.72
CA TYR A 107 7.10 1.00 13.18
C TYR A 107 6.97 0.58 14.65
N PRO A 108 6.38 1.43 15.52
CA PRO A 108 6.44 1.21 16.98
C PRO A 108 5.82 -0.09 17.48
N ASP A 109 4.76 -0.60 16.82
CA ASP A 109 4.13 -1.88 17.15
C ASP A 109 4.80 -3.02 16.35
N ASP A 110 5.40 -3.97 17.03
CA ASP A 110 6.10 -5.12 16.44
C ASP A 110 5.18 -6.16 15.77
N ARG A 111 3.87 -6.01 15.94
CA ARG A 111 2.85 -6.83 15.25
C ARG A 111 2.43 -6.25 13.91
N VAL A 112 2.78 -4.98 13.64
CA VAL A 112 2.47 -4.32 12.37
C VAL A 112 3.48 -4.72 11.32
N ILE A 113 3.01 -5.36 10.25
CA ILE A 113 3.81 -5.81 9.11
C ILE A 113 4.11 -4.63 8.19
N ALA A 114 3.08 -3.92 7.79
CA ALA A 114 3.15 -2.76 6.92
C ALA A 114 2.03 -1.78 7.24
N VAL A 115 2.12 -0.58 6.72
CA VAL A 115 1.11 0.46 6.89
C VAL A 115 1.00 1.31 5.64
N THR A 116 -0.24 1.61 5.23
CA THR A 116 -0.55 2.58 4.18
C THR A 116 -1.31 3.75 4.77
N SER A 117 -0.82 4.96 4.55
CA SER A 117 -1.53 6.21 4.85
C SER A 117 -2.06 6.81 3.56
N ILE A 118 -3.30 7.29 3.60
CA ILE A 118 -3.95 7.95 2.47
C ILE A 118 -4.41 9.33 2.94
N TRP A 119 -4.02 10.36 2.19
CA TRP A 119 -4.56 11.71 2.34
C TRP A 119 -5.57 12.00 1.24
N TYR A 120 -6.69 12.57 1.63
CA TYR A 120 -7.76 12.90 0.69
C TYR A 120 -8.50 14.18 1.10
N THR A 121 -9.15 14.81 0.14
CA THR A 121 -10.00 15.97 0.40
C THR A 121 -11.33 15.54 1.00
N PRO A 122 -11.81 16.13 2.13
CA PRO A 122 -13.12 15.81 2.70
C PRO A 122 -14.28 16.15 1.75
N ILE A 123 -14.15 17.24 1.02
CA ILE A 123 -15.08 17.62 -0.04
C ILE A 123 -14.59 17.05 -1.37
N GLY A 124 -15.44 16.29 -2.06
CA GLY A 124 -15.08 15.62 -3.32
C GLY A 124 -14.42 14.27 -3.17
N ARG A 125 -13.97 13.90 -1.95
CA ARG A 125 -13.46 12.55 -1.64
C ARG A 125 -12.34 12.12 -2.59
N GLN A 126 -11.42 13.04 -2.91
CA GLN A 126 -10.32 12.80 -3.83
C GLN A 126 -9.06 12.45 -3.07
N ILE A 127 -8.47 11.30 -3.38
CA ILE A 127 -7.13 10.93 -2.92
C ILE A 127 -6.14 11.89 -3.56
N VAL A 128 -5.23 12.41 -2.77
CA VAL A 128 -4.16 13.31 -3.22
C VAL A 128 -2.78 12.76 -2.97
N GLU A 129 -2.66 11.79 -2.04
CA GLU A 129 -1.39 11.16 -1.69
C GLU A 129 -1.64 9.83 -0.99
N PHE A 130 -0.76 8.88 -1.19
CA PHE A 130 -0.58 7.71 -0.33
C PHE A 130 0.90 7.50 0.00
N ASP A 131 1.17 6.98 1.18
CA ASP A 131 2.49 6.48 1.56
C ASP A 131 2.39 5.05 2.09
N ILE A 132 3.39 4.24 1.78
CA ILE A 132 3.51 2.87 2.26
C ILE A 132 4.82 2.70 3.01
N ARG A 133 4.76 2.06 4.19
CA ARG A 133 5.95 1.64 4.94
C ARG A 133 5.93 0.15 5.23
N PHE A 134 7.01 -0.52 4.86
CA PHE A 134 7.30 -1.89 5.28
C PHE A 134 8.10 -1.87 6.57
N ASN A 135 7.58 -2.53 7.63
CA ASN A 135 8.21 -2.50 8.94
C ASN A 135 9.51 -3.32 8.95
N THR A 136 10.62 -2.68 9.27
CA THR A 136 11.96 -3.29 9.30
C THR A 136 12.18 -4.30 10.42
N ARG A 137 11.20 -4.49 11.31
CA ARG A 137 11.20 -5.54 12.33
C ARG A 137 10.95 -6.93 11.76
N PHE A 138 10.45 -7.03 10.53
CA PHE A 138 10.26 -8.28 9.81
C PHE A 138 11.40 -8.54 8.83
N ILE A 139 11.70 -9.83 8.60
CA ILE A 139 12.70 -10.23 7.61
C ILE A 139 12.01 -10.36 6.26
N TRP A 140 12.28 -9.43 5.37
CA TRP A 140 11.65 -9.33 4.06
C TRP A 140 12.36 -10.15 2.98
N GLY A 141 11.61 -10.59 1.98
CA GLY A 141 12.16 -11.27 0.81
C GLY A 141 11.08 -11.96 -0.02
N ASP A 142 11.51 -12.93 -0.81
CA ASP A 142 10.62 -13.83 -1.55
C ASP A 142 10.35 -15.08 -0.69
N ALA A 143 9.11 -15.24 -0.24
CA ALA A 143 8.71 -16.39 0.58
C ALA A 143 8.68 -17.70 -0.19
N ASN A 144 8.58 -17.67 -1.53
CA ASN A 144 8.67 -18.87 -2.35
C ASN A 144 10.10 -19.43 -2.35
N LEU A 145 11.11 -18.60 -2.20
CA LEU A 145 12.50 -19.00 -2.07
C LEU A 145 12.88 -19.33 -0.62
N ASN A 146 12.25 -18.67 0.34
CA ASN A 146 12.48 -18.91 1.76
C ASN A 146 11.24 -18.57 2.59
N ALA A 147 10.50 -19.58 3.00
CA ALA A 147 9.26 -19.46 3.78
C ALA A 147 9.40 -18.82 5.17
N SER A 148 10.64 -18.57 5.65
CA SER A 148 10.87 -17.83 6.90
C SER A 148 10.83 -16.30 6.71
N LYS A 149 10.76 -15.83 5.47
CA LYS A 149 10.69 -14.40 5.15
C LYS A 149 9.24 -13.95 5.00
N MET A 150 9.01 -12.69 5.31
CA MET A 150 7.77 -12.01 4.92
C MET A 150 7.82 -11.76 3.41
N ASP A 151 6.78 -12.19 2.71
CA ASP A 151 6.69 -12.03 1.24
C ASP A 151 6.47 -10.56 0.89
N LEU A 152 7.52 -9.93 0.36
CA LEU A 152 7.47 -8.51 0.02
C LEU A 152 6.45 -8.23 -1.10
N GLN A 153 6.34 -9.11 -2.10
CA GLN A 153 5.42 -8.89 -3.22
C GLN A 153 3.96 -9.02 -2.78
N ASN A 154 3.65 -10.01 -1.98
CA ASN A 154 2.28 -10.20 -1.47
C ASN A 154 1.84 -8.99 -0.64
N ILE A 155 2.67 -8.57 0.31
CA ILE A 155 2.35 -7.41 1.15
C ILE A 155 2.33 -6.11 0.33
N ALA A 156 3.26 -5.89 -0.59
CA ALA A 156 3.25 -4.70 -1.44
C ALA A 156 1.99 -4.63 -2.31
N THR A 157 1.52 -5.77 -2.85
CA THR A 157 0.27 -5.83 -3.61
C THR A 157 -0.93 -5.43 -2.74
N HIS A 158 -0.99 -5.93 -1.49
CA HIS A 158 -2.03 -5.56 -0.52
C HIS A 158 -2.02 -4.04 -0.23
N GLU A 159 -0.87 -3.50 0.15
CA GLU A 159 -0.74 -2.08 0.51
C GLU A 159 -1.05 -1.14 -0.68
N LEU A 160 -0.62 -1.50 -1.88
CA LEU A 160 -0.99 -0.76 -3.10
C LEU A 160 -2.49 -0.80 -3.38
N GLY A 161 -3.19 -1.87 -2.98
CA GLY A 161 -4.66 -1.92 -3.01
C GLY A 161 -5.30 -0.81 -2.18
N HIS A 162 -4.75 -0.49 -1.01
CA HIS A 162 -5.17 0.69 -0.23
C HIS A 162 -4.89 1.97 -1.01
N GLY A 163 -3.70 2.11 -1.60
CA GLY A 163 -3.33 3.24 -2.46
C GLY A 163 -4.27 3.42 -3.65
N ALA A 164 -4.84 2.34 -4.18
CA ALA A 164 -5.87 2.38 -5.22
C ALA A 164 -7.27 2.75 -4.71
N GLY A 165 -7.52 2.76 -3.39
CA GLY A 165 -8.80 3.10 -2.77
C GLY A 165 -9.61 1.91 -2.28
N LEU A 166 -8.97 0.76 -2.04
CA LEU A 166 -9.59 -0.43 -1.46
C LEU A 166 -9.36 -0.52 0.05
N GLY A 167 -10.32 -1.06 0.76
CA GLY A 167 -10.24 -1.34 2.20
C GLY A 167 -10.08 -2.82 2.50
N ASP A 168 -9.59 -3.12 3.72
CA ASP A 168 -9.43 -4.49 4.21
C ASP A 168 -10.71 -5.29 4.21
N ILE A 169 -10.57 -6.57 3.95
CA ILE A 169 -11.60 -7.59 4.04
C ILE A 169 -11.30 -8.50 5.23
N TYR A 170 -12.28 -8.68 6.11
CA TYR A 170 -12.13 -9.51 7.32
C TYR A 170 -13.05 -10.74 7.29
N SER A 171 -13.69 -11.02 6.15
CA SER A 171 -14.58 -12.17 6.02
C SER A 171 -13.79 -13.44 5.73
N THR A 172 -13.93 -14.44 6.59
CA THR A 172 -13.29 -15.75 6.42
C THR A 172 -13.74 -16.52 5.16
N THR A 173 -14.76 -16.04 4.45
CA THR A 173 -15.17 -16.60 3.15
C THR A 173 -14.43 -15.96 1.98
N CYS A 174 -13.60 -14.94 2.23
CA CYS A 174 -12.83 -14.19 1.23
C CYS A 174 -11.31 -14.30 1.47
N THR A 175 -10.84 -15.42 2.02
CA THR A 175 -9.42 -15.60 2.39
C THR A 175 -8.45 -15.60 1.22
N GLU A 176 -8.98 -15.85 0.01
CA GLU A 176 -8.17 -15.94 -1.22
C GLU A 176 -7.97 -14.61 -1.92
N VAL A 177 -8.56 -13.50 -1.41
CA VAL A 177 -8.37 -12.19 -2.05
C VAL A 177 -7.24 -11.41 -1.39
N THR A 178 -6.52 -10.63 -2.20
CA THR A 178 -5.35 -9.86 -1.77
C THR A 178 -5.64 -8.92 -0.58
N MET A 179 -6.84 -8.33 -0.51
CA MET A 179 -7.24 -7.40 0.57
C MET A 179 -7.78 -8.09 1.84
N TYR A 180 -7.62 -9.43 1.98
CA TYR A 180 -8.02 -10.18 3.18
C TYR A 180 -6.99 -10.10 4.30
#